data_8631bacf178fad975f0ce3adfea9cf6c
#
_entry.id   8631bacf178fad975f0ce3adfea9cf6c
#
_cell.length_a   1.000
_cell.length_b   1.000
_cell.length_c   1.000
_cell.angle_alpha   90.00
_cell.angle_beta   90.00
_cell.angle_gamma   90.00
#
_symmetry.space_group_name_H-M   'P 1'
#
loop_
_entity.id
_entity.type
_entity.pdbx_description
1 polymer ?
#
loop_
_entity_poly.entity_id
_entity_poly.type
_entity_poly.pdbx_seq_one_letter_code
_entity_poly.pdbx_strand_id
1 'polypeptide(L)'
;MLSQITNTYSGFFFITLKPWEERKTPEEKYEAIMAHINREFAKLPQGVAFAFSPPAIPGIGTSGGVTMVIEDRSGKEIAFLWENTQKFLAEARKRPELARVTTTFTPTVPQLFVDVDRDKVLKQGVKLTDVYRTLQTFMGAYFVNYFNRFGRQWQVYVQAEGEYRVQAQQLGQFYVRNSKEEMVPLSSVTRFEQRSGPEFTMRYNLYRSAQINASSNPGYSSLQAMKALEEVFSQTMPQEMGYDYIGMSFQEKKASEGVPISVIFGMSLLFVFLILAAQYESWSLPFSVLLGTPIAVFGAFAFIMIRSMEMNLYAQIGLVMLIGLAAKNAILIVEFA
;
A
#
# COMPACT_ATOMS: atom_id res chain seq x y z
N MET A 1 7.01 -3.70 0.90
CA MET A 1 7.57 -2.38 0.56
C MET A 1 6.43 -1.48 0.12
N LEU A 2 6.29 -0.30 0.71
CA LEU A 2 5.19 0.63 0.37
C LEU A 2 5.26 1.13 -1.08
N SER A 3 6.47 1.34 -1.60
CA SER A 3 6.71 1.87 -2.95
C SER A 3 7.04 0.82 -3.99
N GLN A 4 7.23 -0.44 -3.61
CA GLN A 4 7.74 -1.52 -4.47
C GLN A 4 9.09 -1.20 -5.15
N ILE A 5 9.74 -0.12 -4.76
CA ILE A 5 11.02 0.36 -5.32
C ILE A 5 12.07 0.28 -4.22
N THR A 6 13.22 -0.30 -4.56
CA THR A 6 14.38 -0.33 -3.68
C THR A 6 15.17 0.97 -3.87
N ASN A 7 15.33 1.75 -2.81
CA ASN A 7 16.10 2.97 -2.82
C ASN A 7 17.09 3.00 -1.65
N THR A 8 18.03 3.96 -1.67
CA THR A 8 19.10 4.07 -0.68
C THR A 8 18.75 4.97 0.50
N TYR A 9 17.64 5.70 0.45
CA TYR A 9 17.24 6.68 1.46
C TYR A 9 15.97 6.28 2.22
N SER A 10 15.38 5.12 1.94
CA SER A 10 14.26 4.59 2.73
C SER A 10 14.51 3.16 3.18
N GLY A 11 14.05 2.84 4.37
CA GLY A 11 14.09 1.52 4.96
C GLY A 11 12.71 1.06 5.41
N PHE A 12 12.46 -0.23 5.34
CA PHE A 12 11.24 -0.85 5.83
C PHE A 12 11.61 -1.95 6.82
N PHE A 13 10.99 -1.92 8.00
CA PHE A 13 11.27 -2.84 9.09
C PHE A 13 10.00 -3.55 9.53
N PHE A 14 10.08 -4.86 9.71
CA PHE A 14 9.03 -5.63 10.37
C PHE A 14 9.32 -5.70 11.87
N ILE A 15 8.40 -5.19 12.68
CA ILE A 15 8.48 -5.24 14.13
C ILE A 15 7.47 -6.28 14.61
N THR A 16 7.97 -7.38 15.16
CA THR A 16 7.14 -8.43 15.75
C THR A 16 7.05 -8.19 17.25
N LEU A 17 5.83 -8.09 17.75
CA LEU A 17 5.59 -7.95 19.19
C LEU A 17 5.66 -9.31 19.88
N LYS A 18 5.91 -9.31 21.20
CA LYS A 18 5.80 -10.48 22.04
C LYS A 18 4.38 -11.08 21.99
N PRO A 19 4.20 -12.37 22.28
CA PRO A 19 2.88 -12.99 22.39
C PRO A 19 1.94 -12.24 23.33
N TRP A 20 0.64 -12.33 23.08
CA TRP A 20 -0.40 -11.64 23.87
C TRP A 20 -0.35 -12.00 25.35
N GLU A 21 0.01 -13.25 25.66
CA GLU A 21 0.08 -13.77 27.01
C GLU A 21 1.20 -13.12 27.85
N GLU A 22 2.22 -12.62 27.20
CA GLU A 22 3.37 -11.93 27.83
C GLU A 22 3.14 -10.43 28.00
N ARG A 23 2.17 -9.84 27.28
CA ARG A 23 1.86 -8.40 27.29
C ARG A 23 0.68 -8.11 28.19
N LYS A 24 0.91 -7.92 29.48
CA LYS A 24 -0.15 -7.80 30.51
C LYS A 24 -0.43 -6.38 30.95
N THR A 25 0.52 -5.47 30.77
CA THR A 25 0.36 -4.08 31.22
C THR A 25 -0.36 -3.22 30.18
N PRO A 26 -1.04 -2.14 30.59
CA PRO A 26 -1.69 -1.21 29.65
C PRO A 26 -0.72 -0.61 28.63
N GLU A 27 0.54 -0.41 29.00
CA GLU A 27 1.61 0.14 28.17
C GLU A 27 2.09 -0.82 27.08
N GLU A 28 1.92 -2.14 27.31
CA GLU A 28 2.27 -3.20 26.37
C GLU A 28 1.13 -3.51 25.39
N LYS A 29 0.00 -2.81 25.49
CA LYS A 29 -1.07 -2.92 24.50
C LYS A 29 -0.64 -2.33 23.16
N TYR A 30 -1.18 -2.89 22.10
CA TYR A 30 -0.82 -2.52 20.74
C TYR A 30 -0.93 -1.02 20.49
N GLU A 31 -2.03 -0.39 20.90
CA GLU A 31 -2.30 1.04 20.69
C GLU A 31 -1.28 1.92 21.44
N ALA A 32 -0.91 1.52 22.68
CA ALA A 32 0.05 2.24 23.50
C ALA A 32 1.47 2.14 22.89
N ILE A 33 1.86 0.95 22.42
CA ILE A 33 3.13 0.71 21.74
C ILE A 33 3.21 1.55 20.45
N MET A 34 2.16 1.53 19.63
CA MET A 34 2.11 2.31 18.39
C MET A 34 2.20 3.81 18.64
N ALA A 35 1.49 4.31 19.65
CA ALA A 35 1.55 5.71 20.05
C ALA A 35 2.95 6.10 20.55
N HIS A 36 3.58 5.23 21.34
CA HIS A 36 4.94 5.44 21.84
C HIS A 36 5.96 5.49 20.69
N ILE A 37 5.97 4.48 19.83
CA ILE A 37 6.91 4.40 18.71
C ILE A 37 6.76 5.62 17.79
N ASN A 38 5.54 6.01 17.41
CA ASN A 38 5.34 7.17 16.53
C ASN A 38 5.74 8.49 17.21
N ARG A 39 5.61 8.60 18.54
CA ARG A 39 6.08 9.77 19.31
C ARG A 39 7.62 9.85 19.31
N GLU A 40 8.30 8.73 19.48
CA GLU A 40 9.77 8.69 19.43
C GLU A 40 10.28 8.95 18.01
N PHE A 41 9.64 8.40 17.00
CA PHE A 41 9.97 8.64 15.59
C PHE A 41 9.81 10.12 15.18
N ALA A 42 8.83 10.81 15.74
CA ALA A 42 8.62 12.22 15.48
C ALA A 42 9.77 13.13 15.99
N LYS A 43 10.63 12.61 16.88
CA LYS A 43 11.79 13.35 17.41
C LYS A 43 13.04 13.22 16.53
N LEU A 44 13.03 12.35 15.51
CA LEU A 44 14.19 12.11 14.65
C LEU A 44 14.42 13.28 13.69
N PRO A 45 15.54 14.03 13.81
CA PRO A 45 15.82 15.14 12.92
C PRO A 45 16.41 14.71 11.57
N GLN A 46 16.90 13.47 11.46
CA GLN A 46 17.61 12.98 10.27
C GLN A 46 16.66 12.44 9.19
N GLY A 47 15.38 12.25 9.49
CA GLY A 47 14.44 11.70 8.53
C GLY A 47 13.03 11.56 9.08
N VAL A 48 12.12 11.10 8.23
CA VAL A 48 10.73 10.85 8.60
C VAL A 48 10.55 9.35 8.82
N ALA A 49 10.30 8.95 10.06
CA ALA A 49 10.01 7.58 10.41
C ALA A 49 8.59 7.47 10.98
N PHE A 50 7.94 6.36 10.72
CA PHE A 50 6.61 6.08 11.26
C PHE A 50 6.31 4.58 11.28
N ALA A 51 5.53 4.18 12.27
CA ALA A 51 4.99 2.84 12.38
C ALA A 51 3.53 2.83 11.95
N PHE A 52 3.12 1.75 11.29
CA PHE A 52 1.74 1.52 10.84
C PHE A 52 1.40 0.03 10.90
N SER A 53 0.11 -0.27 10.97
CA SER A 53 -0.39 -1.65 10.96
C SER A 53 -0.32 -2.24 9.55
N PRO A 54 -0.06 -3.55 9.42
CA PRO A 54 -0.34 -4.24 8.18
C PRO A 54 -1.85 -4.20 7.88
N PRO A 55 -2.26 -4.42 6.62
CA PRO A 55 -3.68 -4.56 6.30
C PRO A 55 -4.27 -5.78 7.02
N ALA A 56 -5.51 -5.68 7.46
CA ALA A 56 -6.18 -6.73 8.21
C ALA A 56 -6.38 -8.02 7.39
N ILE A 57 -6.50 -7.90 6.05
CA ILE A 57 -6.55 -9.03 5.13
C ILE A 57 -5.23 -9.05 4.35
N PRO A 58 -4.39 -10.11 4.50
CA PRO A 58 -3.17 -10.25 3.73
C PRO A 58 -3.44 -10.27 2.21
N GLY A 59 -2.62 -9.56 1.44
CA GLY A 59 -2.73 -9.49 -0.02
C GLY A 59 -3.66 -8.39 -0.55
N ILE A 60 -4.43 -7.73 0.31
CA ILE A 60 -5.28 -6.60 -0.09
C ILE A 60 -4.69 -5.30 0.47
N GLY A 61 -3.91 -4.60 -0.35
CA GLY A 61 -3.26 -3.34 0.04
C GLY A 61 -1.90 -3.53 0.72
N THR A 62 -1.25 -2.42 1.03
CA THR A 62 0.11 -2.36 1.63
C THR A 62 0.10 -1.85 3.07
N SER A 63 -0.95 -1.14 3.47
CA SER A 63 -1.13 -0.61 4.83
C SER A 63 -2.60 -0.66 5.22
N GLY A 64 -2.89 -0.68 6.53
CA GLY A 64 -4.23 -0.44 7.05
C GLY A 64 -4.64 1.03 6.85
N GLY A 65 -5.96 1.30 6.79
CA GLY A 65 -6.54 2.60 6.57
C GLY A 65 -7.06 2.81 5.14
N VAL A 66 -7.28 4.08 4.76
CA VAL A 66 -7.82 4.46 3.46
C VAL A 66 -6.69 4.76 2.49
N THR A 67 -6.77 4.16 1.29
CA THR A 67 -5.84 4.44 0.20
C THR A 67 -6.58 4.99 -1.01
N MET A 68 -6.35 6.27 -1.31
CA MET A 68 -6.88 7.00 -2.45
C MET A 68 -5.78 7.28 -3.46
N VAL A 69 -6.12 7.35 -4.73
CA VAL A 69 -5.22 7.76 -5.81
C VAL A 69 -5.78 9.01 -6.44
N ILE A 70 -4.97 10.07 -6.50
CA ILE A 70 -5.28 11.29 -7.23
C ILE A 70 -4.66 11.20 -8.61
N GLU A 71 -5.45 11.39 -9.67
CA GLU A 71 -5.08 11.24 -11.07
C GLU A 71 -4.95 12.60 -11.76
N ASP A 72 -3.85 12.80 -12.46
CA ASP A 72 -3.73 13.89 -13.44
C ASP A 72 -4.22 13.42 -14.81
N ARG A 73 -5.41 13.83 -15.19
CA ARG A 73 -6.05 13.51 -16.49
C ARG A 73 -5.71 14.52 -17.58
N SER A 74 -5.04 15.61 -17.23
CA SER A 74 -4.65 16.66 -18.18
C SER A 74 -3.34 16.34 -18.93
N GLY A 75 -2.51 15.45 -18.39
CA GLY A 75 -1.19 15.15 -18.93
C GLY A 75 -0.18 16.29 -18.78
N LYS A 76 -0.45 17.27 -17.90
CA LYS A 76 0.46 18.37 -17.59
C LYS A 76 1.76 17.87 -16.95
N GLU A 77 2.67 18.79 -16.63
CA GLU A 77 3.95 18.46 -16.01
C GLU A 77 3.78 17.88 -14.60
N ILE A 78 4.82 17.22 -14.10
CA ILE A 78 4.85 16.60 -12.76
C ILE A 78 4.59 17.62 -11.65
N ALA A 79 5.04 18.86 -11.85
CA ALA A 79 4.83 19.97 -10.92
C ALA A 79 3.34 20.22 -10.66
N PHE A 80 2.50 20.15 -11.70
CA PHE A 80 1.04 20.32 -11.58
C PHE A 80 0.42 19.28 -10.62
N LEU A 81 0.77 18.01 -10.79
CA LEU A 81 0.30 16.95 -9.89
C LEU A 81 0.79 17.18 -8.45
N TRP A 82 2.05 17.59 -8.30
CA TRP A 82 2.64 17.83 -6.98
C TRP A 82 1.96 18.97 -6.24
N GLU A 83 1.83 20.14 -6.87
CA GLU A 83 1.20 21.32 -6.26
C GLU A 83 -0.24 21.04 -5.81
N ASN A 84 -1.01 20.37 -6.65
CA ASN A 84 -2.38 20.00 -6.30
C ASN A 84 -2.42 18.94 -5.21
N THR A 85 -1.51 17.95 -5.24
CA THR A 85 -1.39 16.96 -4.16
C THR A 85 -1.06 17.66 -2.83
N GLN A 86 -0.18 18.65 -2.80
CA GLN A 86 0.14 19.39 -1.57
C GLN A 86 -1.06 20.21 -1.06
N LYS A 87 -1.80 20.87 -1.94
CA LYS A 87 -3.06 21.57 -1.59
C LYS A 87 -4.05 20.60 -0.95
N PHE A 88 -4.26 19.46 -1.59
CA PHE A 88 -5.12 18.40 -1.07
C PHE A 88 -4.70 17.94 0.32
N LEU A 89 -3.42 17.63 0.51
CA LEU A 89 -2.89 17.17 1.80
C LEU A 89 -3.06 18.22 2.90
N ALA A 90 -2.84 19.51 2.56
CA ALA A 90 -2.99 20.61 3.52
C ALA A 90 -4.43 20.74 4.03
N GLU A 91 -5.42 20.61 3.16
CA GLU A 91 -6.83 20.68 3.54
C GLU A 91 -7.31 19.36 4.20
N ALA A 92 -6.89 18.21 3.68
CA ALA A 92 -7.24 16.92 4.26
C ALA A 92 -6.76 16.77 5.72
N ARG A 93 -5.60 17.31 6.05
CA ARG A 93 -5.05 17.29 7.43
C ARG A 93 -5.85 18.12 8.44
N LYS A 94 -6.72 19.02 7.97
CA LYS A 94 -7.60 19.81 8.85
C LYS A 94 -8.88 19.08 9.23
N ARG A 95 -9.17 17.97 8.58
CA ARG A 95 -10.42 17.20 8.78
C ARG A 95 -10.34 16.39 10.07
N PRO A 96 -11.36 16.50 10.97
CA PRO A 96 -11.39 15.76 12.22
C PRO A 96 -11.56 14.25 12.04
N GLU A 97 -12.07 13.80 10.90
CA GLU A 97 -12.24 12.39 10.56
C GLU A 97 -10.90 11.69 10.25
N LEU A 98 -9.87 12.48 9.95
CA LEU A 98 -8.58 11.98 9.46
C LEU A 98 -7.48 12.18 10.51
N ALA A 99 -6.83 11.09 10.93
CA ALA A 99 -5.72 11.15 11.88
C ALA A 99 -4.40 11.49 11.18
N ARG A 100 -4.15 10.85 10.06
CA ARG A 100 -2.89 10.98 9.32
C ARG A 100 -3.18 10.93 7.82
N VAL A 101 -2.66 11.92 7.10
CA VAL A 101 -2.74 11.94 5.63
C VAL A 101 -1.34 12.16 5.06
N THR A 102 -0.88 11.22 4.25
CA THR A 102 0.46 11.20 3.65
C THR A 102 0.40 10.78 2.19
N THR A 103 1.44 11.14 1.44
CA THR A 103 1.64 10.64 0.07
C THR A 103 2.99 9.95 -0.05
N THR A 104 3.07 8.96 -0.94
CA THR A 104 4.33 8.34 -1.36
C THR A 104 4.95 9.06 -2.56
N PHE A 105 4.23 9.99 -3.17
CA PHE A 105 4.70 10.75 -4.32
C PHE A 105 5.63 11.87 -3.88
N THR A 106 6.90 11.80 -4.27
CA THR A 106 7.94 12.79 -3.97
C THR A 106 8.69 13.14 -5.26
N PRO A 107 8.38 14.28 -5.90
CA PRO A 107 8.99 14.66 -7.18
C PRO A 107 10.32 15.41 -7.04
N THR A 108 10.77 15.72 -5.82
CA THR A 108 11.92 16.56 -5.53
C THR A 108 13.09 15.78 -4.91
N VAL A 109 13.26 14.54 -5.32
CA VAL A 109 14.39 13.71 -4.85
C VAL A 109 15.66 14.14 -5.55
N PRO A 110 16.76 14.44 -4.82
CA PRO A 110 18.05 14.71 -5.43
C PRO A 110 18.54 13.52 -6.25
N GLN A 111 18.90 13.78 -7.49
CA GLN A 111 19.35 12.77 -8.45
C GLN A 111 20.63 13.22 -9.12
N LEU A 112 21.48 12.26 -9.45
CA LEU A 112 22.63 12.49 -10.30
C LEU A 112 22.26 12.10 -11.73
N PHE A 113 22.12 13.11 -12.57
CA PHE A 113 21.85 12.89 -14.00
C PHE A 113 23.17 12.70 -14.73
N VAL A 114 23.28 11.62 -15.50
CA VAL A 114 24.44 11.32 -16.33
C VAL A 114 24.06 11.59 -17.77
N ASP A 115 24.58 12.70 -18.31
CA ASP A 115 24.44 13.03 -19.72
C ASP A 115 25.57 12.37 -20.50
N VAL A 116 25.22 11.54 -21.49
CA VAL A 116 26.17 10.80 -22.35
C VAL A 116 26.24 11.49 -23.70
N ASP A 117 27.41 12.06 -24.01
CA ASP A 117 27.70 12.65 -25.31
C ASP A 117 27.86 11.54 -26.38
N ARG A 118 26.77 11.23 -27.04
CA ARG A 118 26.69 10.13 -28.01
C ARG A 118 27.65 10.30 -29.19
N ASP A 119 27.85 11.54 -29.61
CA ASP A 119 28.76 11.84 -30.74
C ASP A 119 30.22 11.58 -30.36
N LYS A 120 30.62 11.93 -29.15
CA LYS A 120 31.96 11.61 -28.64
C LYS A 120 32.15 10.12 -28.45
N VAL A 121 31.16 9.41 -27.91
CA VAL A 121 31.17 7.96 -27.74
C VAL A 121 31.47 7.29 -29.11
N LEU A 122 30.73 7.68 -30.13
CA LEU A 122 30.92 7.13 -31.49
C LEU A 122 32.27 7.49 -32.10
N LYS A 123 32.70 8.77 -31.96
CA LYS A 123 34.00 9.23 -32.47
C LYS A 123 35.19 8.51 -31.83
N GLN A 124 35.05 8.12 -30.55
CA GLN A 124 36.08 7.35 -29.86
C GLN A 124 36.01 5.85 -30.13
N GLY A 125 35.09 5.40 -30.99
CA GLY A 125 34.91 3.99 -31.32
C GLY A 125 34.36 3.14 -30.17
N VAL A 126 33.70 3.77 -29.21
CA VAL A 126 33.05 3.08 -28.08
C VAL A 126 31.60 2.74 -28.45
N LYS A 127 31.12 1.58 -28.02
CA LYS A 127 29.70 1.22 -28.16
C LYS A 127 28.90 1.89 -27.08
N LEU A 128 27.81 2.56 -27.44
CA LEU A 128 26.93 3.25 -26.50
C LEU A 128 26.35 2.30 -25.42
N THR A 129 26.06 1.07 -25.82
CA THR A 129 25.60 0.00 -24.90
C THR A 129 26.61 -0.32 -23.81
N ASP A 130 27.91 -0.26 -24.13
CA ASP A 130 28.96 -0.57 -23.16
C ASP A 130 29.13 0.57 -22.13
N VAL A 131 28.93 1.83 -22.56
CA VAL A 131 28.87 2.98 -21.64
C VAL A 131 27.76 2.79 -20.61
N TYR A 132 26.53 2.52 -21.07
CA TYR A 132 25.40 2.32 -20.17
C TYR A 132 25.54 1.07 -19.30
N ARG A 133 26.07 -0.02 -19.85
CA ARG A 133 26.34 -1.25 -19.09
C ARG A 133 27.37 -1.02 -17.99
N THR A 134 28.44 -0.26 -18.28
CA THR A 134 29.45 0.09 -17.29
C THR A 134 28.87 0.91 -16.16
N LEU A 135 28.09 1.96 -16.49
CA LEU A 135 27.39 2.75 -15.49
C LEU A 135 26.43 1.89 -14.65
N GLN A 136 25.62 1.05 -15.29
CA GLN A 136 24.72 0.13 -14.61
C GLN A 136 25.47 -0.81 -13.67
N THR A 137 26.53 -1.45 -14.16
CA THR A 137 27.29 -2.44 -13.38
C THR A 137 27.93 -1.81 -12.15
N PHE A 138 28.65 -0.71 -12.33
CA PHE A 138 29.39 -0.13 -11.22
C PHE A 138 28.52 0.67 -10.25
N MET A 139 27.46 1.34 -10.74
CA MET A 139 26.61 2.20 -9.92
C MET A 139 25.33 1.51 -9.43
N GLY A 140 24.66 0.76 -10.32
CA GLY A 140 23.32 0.21 -10.05
C GLY A 140 23.33 -1.26 -9.63
N ALA A 141 24.47 -1.91 -9.58
CA ALA A 141 24.65 -3.34 -9.43
C ALA A 141 24.08 -4.15 -10.63
N TYR A 142 24.92 -4.98 -11.20
CA TYR A 142 24.54 -5.89 -12.28
C TYR A 142 24.26 -7.27 -11.72
N PHE A 143 23.02 -7.75 -11.92
CA PHE A 143 22.67 -9.12 -11.57
C PHE A 143 23.33 -10.09 -12.56
N VAL A 144 24.14 -11.01 -12.03
CA VAL A 144 24.88 -12.00 -12.85
C VAL A 144 24.11 -13.30 -12.93
N ASN A 145 23.79 -13.92 -11.78
CA ASN A 145 23.13 -15.23 -11.73
C ASN A 145 22.68 -15.56 -10.30
N TYR A 146 22.01 -16.71 -10.18
CA TYR A 146 21.71 -17.36 -8.91
C TYR A 146 22.66 -18.52 -8.66
N PHE A 147 22.94 -18.80 -7.39
CA PHE A 147 23.53 -20.07 -6.98
C PHE A 147 22.80 -20.64 -5.75
N ASN A 148 22.80 -21.98 -5.66
CA ASN A 148 22.15 -22.69 -4.56
C ASN A 148 23.21 -23.12 -3.54
N ARG A 149 23.05 -22.71 -2.28
CA ARG A 149 23.90 -23.11 -1.17
C ARG A 149 23.11 -23.13 0.14
N PHE A 150 23.36 -24.10 0.99
CA PHE A 150 22.69 -24.25 2.29
C PHE A 150 21.15 -24.32 2.17
N GLY A 151 20.62 -24.97 1.16
CA GLY A 151 19.16 -25.08 0.93
C GLY A 151 18.46 -23.79 0.56
N ARG A 152 19.23 -22.75 0.18
CA ARG A 152 18.69 -21.43 -0.27
C ARG A 152 19.29 -21.04 -1.60
N GLN A 153 18.53 -20.27 -2.36
CA GLN A 153 18.98 -19.63 -3.59
C GLN A 153 19.53 -18.23 -3.25
N TRP A 154 20.77 -17.97 -3.70
CA TRP A 154 21.46 -16.70 -3.49
C TRP A 154 21.63 -15.99 -4.82
N GLN A 155 21.56 -14.65 -4.77
CA GLN A 155 21.77 -13.80 -5.93
C GLN A 155 23.22 -13.31 -5.95
N VAL A 156 23.83 -13.31 -7.15
CA VAL A 156 25.16 -12.75 -7.38
C VAL A 156 25.02 -11.42 -8.09
N TYR A 157 25.54 -10.38 -7.48
CA TYR A 157 25.60 -9.04 -8.05
C TYR A 157 27.06 -8.56 -8.14
N VAL A 158 27.37 -7.84 -9.21
CA VAL A 158 28.64 -7.15 -9.39
C VAL A 158 28.39 -5.65 -9.35
N GLN A 159 29.16 -4.94 -8.51
CA GLN A 159 29.14 -3.47 -8.42
C GLN A 159 30.49 -2.95 -7.96
N ALA A 160 30.73 -1.65 -8.10
CA ALA A 160 31.89 -1.02 -7.49
C ALA A 160 31.78 -1.02 -5.96
N GLU A 161 32.91 -1.07 -5.27
CA GLU A 161 32.94 -0.87 -3.82
C GLU A 161 32.44 0.53 -3.43
N GLY A 162 31.88 0.63 -2.21
CA GLY A 162 31.20 1.84 -1.76
C GLY A 162 32.08 3.10 -1.86
N GLU A 163 33.33 2.99 -1.52
CA GLU A 163 34.31 4.11 -1.55
C GLU A 163 34.52 4.73 -2.93
N TYR A 164 34.36 3.94 -4.02
CA TYR A 164 34.51 4.41 -5.40
C TYR A 164 33.23 4.96 -6.04
N ARG A 165 32.14 5.07 -5.29
CA ARG A 165 30.82 5.55 -5.78
C ARG A 165 30.12 6.52 -4.84
N VAL A 166 30.86 7.16 -3.92
CA VAL A 166 30.32 8.14 -2.98
C VAL A 166 30.17 9.51 -3.64
N GLN A 167 31.08 9.88 -4.52
CA GLN A 167 31.13 11.20 -5.17
C GLN A 167 30.90 11.10 -6.68
N ALA A 168 30.20 12.10 -7.24
CA ALA A 168 29.91 12.14 -8.68
C ALA A 168 31.20 12.10 -9.55
N GLN A 169 32.28 12.72 -9.07
CA GLN A 169 33.57 12.77 -9.77
C GLN A 169 34.20 11.39 -9.94
N GLN A 170 33.96 10.48 -9.00
CA GLN A 170 34.49 9.10 -9.06
C GLN A 170 33.93 8.29 -10.23
N LEU A 171 32.73 8.64 -10.69
CA LEU A 171 32.11 7.99 -11.86
C LEU A 171 32.92 8.18 -13.14
N GLY A 172 33.59 9.32 -13.26
CA GLY A 172 34.46 9.60 -14.39
C GLY A 172 35.72 8.76 -14.44
N GLN A 173 36.07 8.07 -13.34
CA GLN A 173 37.26 7.21 -13.26
C GLN A 173 37.03 5.80 -13.79
N PHE A 174 35.78 5.41 -14.06
CA PHE A 174 35.50 4.14 -14.71
C PHE A 174 35.84 4.21 -16.21
N TYR A 175 36.20 3.07 -16.77
CA TYR A 175 36.65 2.95 -18.15
C TYR A 175 35.72 2.04 -18.96
N VAL A 176 35.62 2.34 -20.24
CA VAL A 176 35.02 1.50 -21.25
C VAL A 176 36.05 1.15 -22.36
N ARG A 177 35.93 -0.01 -22.98
CA ARG A 177 36.81 -0.43 -24.05
C ARG A 177 36.28 0.03 -25.41
N ASN A 178 37.12 0.62 -26.23
CA ASN A 178 36.78 1.00 -27.59
C ASN A 178 37.02 -0.17 -28.59
N SER A 179 36.73 0.06 -29.87
CA SER A 179 36.91 -0.92 -30.95
C SER A 179 38.37 -1.32 -31.22
N LYS A 180 39.31 -0.53 -30.69
CA LYS A 180 40.77 -0.82 -30.77
C LYS A 180 41.31 -1.45 -29.48
N GLU A 181 40.43 -1.87 -28.59
CA GLU A 181 40.75 -2.42 -27.27
C GLU A 181 41.42 -1.44 -26.30
N GLU A 182 41.41 -0.12 -26.59
CA GLU A 182 41.93 0.90 -25.72
C GLU A 182 40.92 1.29 -24.67
N MET A 183 41.39 1.63 -23.47
CA MET A 183 40.55 2.02 -22.34
C MET A 183 40.23 3.52 -22.39
N VAL A 184 38.95 3.86 -22.52
CA VAL A 184 38.45 5.23 -22.60
C VAL A 184 37.77 5.56 -21.27
N PRO A 185 38.21 6.63 -20.55
CA PRO A 185 37.57 7.02 -19.29
C PRO A 185 36.18 7.57 -19.56
N LEU A 186 35.22 7.25 -18.69
CA LEU A 186 33.83 7.75 -18.82
C LEU A 186 33.75 9.27 -18.73
N SER A 187 34.67 9.92 -18.01
CA SER A 187 34.76 11.39 -17.94
C SER A 187 34.93 12.09 -19.28
N SER A 188 35.49 11.39 -20.27
CA SER A 188 35.67 11.94 -21.63
C SER A 188 34.38 11.97 -22.45
N VAL A 189 33.38 11.14 -22.10
CA VAL A 189 32.16 10.93 -22.87
C VAL A 189 30.89 11.18 -22.07
N THR A 190 31.01 11.49 -20.77
CA THR A 190 29.86 11.77 -19.88
C THR A 190 30.02 13.08 -19.14
N ARG A 191 28.87 13.70 -18.81
CA ARG A 191 28.77 14.82 -17.87
C ARG A 191 27.83 14.45 -16.74
N PHE A 192 28.16 14.92 -15.55
CA PHE A 192 27.38 14.66 -14.35
C PHE A 192 26.75 15.95 -13.84
N GLU A 193 25.42 15.95 -13.71
CA GLU A 193 24.67 17.10 -13.23
C GLU A 193 23.80 16.68 -12.06
N GLN A 194 23.77 17.49 -11.02
CA GLN A 194 22.79 17.32 -9.95
C GLN A 194 21.45 17.88 -10.43
N ARG A 195 20.43 17.06 -10.38
CA ARG A 195 19.05 17.43 -10.70
C ARG A 195 18.12 17.01 -9.58
N SER A 196 16.95 17.60 -9.55
CA SER A 196 15.85 17.19 -8.70
C SER A 196 14.76 16.60 -9.58
N GLY A 197 14.22 15.46 -9.20
CA GLY A 197 13.19 14.79 -9.98
C GLY A 197 12.46 13.72 -9.18
N PRO A 198 11.38 13.15 -9.73
CA PRO A 198 10.69 12.05 -9.08
C PRO A 198 11.54 10.78 -9.11
N GLU A 199 11.56 10.07 -7.99
CA GLU A 199 12.18 8.74 -7.93
C GLU A 199 11.44 7.77 -8.85
N PHE A 200 10.11 7.84 -8.80
CA PHE A 200 9.22 7.08 -9.68
C PHE A 200 7.96 7.89 -9.97
N THR A 201 7.31 7.56 -11.06
CA THR A 201 5.98 8.04 -11.39
C THR A 201 5.03 6.86 -11.43
N MET A 202 3.98 6.92 -10.63
CA MET A 202 2.91 5.93 -10.66
C MET A 202 1.89 6.32 -11.73
N ARG A 203 1.37 5.33 -12.45
CA ARG A 203 0.20 5.49 -13.30
C ARG A 203 -0.92 4.58 -12.81
N TYR A 204 -2.10 5.14 -12.74
CA TYR A 204 -3.32 4.42 -12.45
C TYR A 204 -4.32 4.74 -13.57
N ASN A 205 -4.95 3.72 -14.14
CA ASN A 205 -5.78 3.87 -15.35
C ASN A 205 -5.09 4.67 -16.48
N LEU A 206 -3.78 4.48 -16.65
CA LEU A 206 -2.91 5.19 -17.58
C LEU A 206 -2.63 6.67 -17.22
N TYR A 207 -3.34 7.26 -16.29
CA TYR A 207 -3.10 8.61 -15.80
C TYR A 207 -1.94 8.66 -14.82
N ARG A 208 -1.15 9.72 -14.89
CA ARG A 208 -0.11 9.98 -13.87
C ARG A 208 -0.79 10.26 -12.54
N SER A 209 -0.32 9.61 -11.47
CA SER A 209 -1.08 9.57 -10.23
C SER A 209 -0.20 9.70 -9.00
N ALA A 210 -0.80 10.24 -7.92
CA ALA A 210 -0.23 10.30 -6.61
C ALA A 210 -1.06 9.47 -5.62
N GLN A 211 -0.43 8.52 -4.94
CA GLN A 211 -1.09 7.73 -3.91
C GLN A 211 -1.15 8.52 -2.60
N ILE A 212 -2.34 8.58 -2.02
CA ILE A 212 -2.64 9.17 -0.72
C ILE A 212 -3.01 8.06 0.25
N ASN A 213 -2.31 8.00 1.36
CA ASN A 213 -2.63 7.09 2.46
C ASN A 213 -3.17 7.89 3.63
N ALA A 214 -4.34 7.52 4.12
CA ALA A 214 -4.99 8.16 5.26
C ALA A 214 -5.41 7.12 6.29
N SER A 215 -5.46 7.52 7.55
CA SER A 215 -6.07 6.74 8.63
C SER A 215 -7.20 7.54 9.26
N SER A 216 -8.26 6.85 9.69
CA SER A 216 -9.35 7.48 10.45
C SER A 216 -8.89 7.82 11.87
N ASN A 217 -9.41 8.91 12.42
CA ASN A 217 -9.28 9.20 13.84
C ASN A 217 -10.13 8.23 14.68
N PRO A 218 -9.76 7.97 15.94
CA PRO A 218 -10.59 7.20 16.85
C PRO A 218 -12.02 7.75 16.89
N GLY A 219 -13.02 6.88 16.73
CA GLY A 219 -14.44 7.25 16.68
C GLY A 219 -14.98 7.57 15.28
N TYR A 220 -14.14 7.56 14.26
CA TYR A 220 -14.55 7.72 12.86
C TYR A 220 -14.27 6.48 12.03
N SER A 221 -15.15 6.22 11.07
CA SER A 221 -15.07 5.08 10.16
C SER A 221 -14.13 5.28 8.98
N SER A 222 -13.74 4.14 8.39
CA SER A 222 -13.08 4.16 7.09
C SER A 222 -13.96 4.84 6.03
N LEU A 223 -15.27 4.56 6.02
CA LEU A 223 -16.21 5.19 5.09
C LEU A 223 -16.37 6.69 5.33
N GLN A 224 -16.39 7.14 6.61
CA GLN A 224 -16.40 8.56 6.92
C GLN A 224 -15.10 9.24 6.53
N ALA A 225 -13.97 8.59 6.75
CA ALA A 225 -12.68 9.08 6.27
C ALA A 225 -12.62 9.18 4.73
N MET A 226 -13.15 8.18 4.03
CA MET A 226 -13.26 8.21 2.56
C MET A 226 -14.12 9.39 2.09
N LYS A 227 -15.30 9.58 2.71
CA LYS A 227 -16.20 10.70 2.40
C LYS A 227 -15.53 12.05 2.65
N ALA A 228 -14.79 12.18 3.75
CA ALA A 228 -14.03 13.41 4.06
C ALA A 228 -12.97 13.69 2.98
N LEU A 229 -12.27 12.66 2.48
CA LEU A 229 -11.32 12.82 1.37
C LEU A 229 -12.02 13.23 0.07
N GLU A 230 -13.19 12.67 -0.24
CA GLU A 230 -13.99 13.04 -1.41
C GLU A 230 -14.47 14.49 -1.34
N GLU A 231 -14.93 14.95 -0.18
CA GLU A 231 -15.34 16.33 0.05
C GLU A 231 -14.16 17.30 -0.14
N VAL A 232 -13.00 16.99 0.44
CA VAL A 232 -11.79 17.79 0.23
C VAL A 232 -11.38 17.81 -1.23
N PHE A 233 -11.44 16.66 -1.92
CA PHE A 233 -11.14 16.57 -3.34
C PHE A 233 -12.05 17.50 -4.17
N SER A 234 -13.35 17.42 -3.95
CA SER A 234 -14.34 18.23 -4.69
C SER A 234 -14.19 19.73 -4.47
N GLN A 235 -13.70 20.15 -3.29
CA GLN A 235 -13.51 21.54 -2.93
C GLN A 235 -12.18 22.13 -3.40
N THR A 236 -11.14 21.30 -3.54
CA THR A 236 -9.77 21.80 -3.71
C THR A 236 -9.15 21.45 -5.07
N MET A 237 -9.65 20.40 -5.73
CA MET A 237 -9.03 19.91 -6.96
C MET A 237 -9.67 20.51 -8.22
N PRO A 238 -8.85 20.83 -9.24
CA PRO A 238 -9.36 21.29 -10.54
C PRO A 238 -10.09 20.16 -11.28
N GLN A 239 -10.97 20.52 -12.22
CA GLN A 239 -11.81 19.58 -12.99
C GLN A 239 -11.00 18.58 -13.83
N GLU A 240 -9.76 18.93 -14.16
CA GLU A 240 -8.85 18.07 -14.94
C GLU A 240 -8.25 16.93 -14.11
N MET A 241 -8.45 16.93 -12.79
CA MET A 241 -8.00 15.89 -11.91
C MET A 241 -9.13 14.92 -11.58
N GLY A 242 -8.77 13.66 -11.35
CA GLY A 242 -9.68 12.62 -10.91
C GLY A 242 -9.15 11.95 -9.65
N TYR A 243 -9.97 11.09 -9.07
CA TYR A 243 -9.55 10.20 -8.00
C TYR A 243 -10.17 8.82 -8.17
N ASP A 244 -9.53 7.84 -7.55
CA ASP A 244 -10.05 6.49 -7.38
C ASP A 244 -9.51 5.90 -6.08
N TYR A 245 -10.01 4.74 -5.69
CA TYR A 245 -9.54 3.99 -4.53
C TYR A 245 -8.81 2.74 -4.95
N ILE A 246 -7.85 2.30 -4.14
CA ILE A 246 -7.11 1.06 -4.36
C ILE A 246 -7.12 0.18 -3.10
N GLY A 247 -6.80 -1.10 -3.28
CA GLY A 247 -6.72 -2.06 -2.18
C GLY A 247 -8.05 -2.24 -1.46
N MET A 248 -8.02 -2.21 -0.13
CA MET A 248 -9.20 -2.40 0.70
C MET A 248 -10.25 -1.30 0.51
N SER A 249 -9.80 -0.04 0.34
CA SER A 249 -10.71 1.10 0.15
C SER A 249 -11.54 0.96 -1.14
N PHE A 250 -10.98 0.40 -2.19
CA PHE A 250 -11.74 0.06 -3.39
C PHE A 250 -12.82 -0.99 -3.11
N GLN A 251 -12.50 -2.02 -2.32
CA GLN A 251 -13.48 -3.03 -1.94
C GLN A 251 -14.60 -2.44 -1.06
N GLU A 252 -14.24 -1.60 -0.10
CA GLU A 252 -15.22 -0.90 0.75
C GLU A 252 -16.13 0.03 -0.07
N LYS A 253 -15.57 0.78 -1.02
CA LYS A 253 -16.34 1.65 -1.92
C LYS A 253 -17.31 0.82 -2.76
N LYS A 254 -16.82 -0.26 -3.40
CA LYS A 254 -17.67 -1.17 -4.17
C LYS A 254 -18.76 -1.84 -3.33
N ALA A 255 -18.43 -2.24 -2.10
CA ALA A 255 -19.43 -2.82 -1.20
C ALA A 255 -20.51 -1.80 -0.80
N SER A 256 -20.14 -0.53 -0.61
CA SER A 256 -21.10 0.53 -0.28
C SER A 256 -22.01 0.94 -1.44
N GLU A 257 -21.54 0.79 -2.68
CA GLU A 257 -22.28 1.08 -3.91
C GLU A 257 -23.03 -0.16 -4.47
N GLY A 258 -22.74 -1.35 -3.94
CA GLY A 258 -23.24 -2.62 -4.37
C GLY A 258 -24.65 -2.94 -3.87
N VAL A 259 -24.98 -4.23 -3.90
CA VAL A 259 -26.26 -4.75 -3.40
C VAL A 259 -26.36 -4.46 -1.90
N PRO A 260 -27.48 -3.86 -1.42
CA PRO A 260 -27.67 -3.61 0.00
C PRO A 260 -27.47 -4.87 0.83
N ILE A 261 -26.80 -4.74 1.96
CA ILE A 261 -26.49 -5.88 2.84
C ILE A 261 -27.74 -6.64 3.28
N SER A 262 -28.88 -5.96 3.45
CA SER A 262 -30.16 -6.55 3.78
C SER A 262 -30.64 -7.54 2.71
N VAL A 263 -30.38 -7.25 1.44
CA VAL A 263 -30.71 -8.16 0.31
C VAL A 263 -29.79 -9.38 0.33
N ILE A 264 -28.48 -9.17 0.55
CA ILE A 264 -27.50 -10.26 0.67
C ILE A 264 -27.90 -11.19 1.82
N PHE A 265 -28.26 -10.64 2.97
CA PHE A 265 -28.72 -11.41 4.13
C PHE A 265 -30.01 -12.16 3.84
N GLY A 266 -31.01 -11.49 3.26
CA GLY A 266 -32.27 -12.11 2.90
C GLY A 266 -32.09 -13.28 1.94
N MET A 267 -31.26 -13.10 0.90
CA MET A 267 -30.92 -14.16 -0.05
C MET A 267 -30.14 -15.30 0.62
N SER A 268 -29.21 -15.01 1.49
CA SER A 268 -28.44 -16.03 2.23
C SER A 268 -29.36 -16.88 3.11
N LEU A 269 -30.27 -16.25 3.84
CA LEU A 269 -31.28 -16.96 4.65
C LEU A 269 -32.23 -17.79 3.78
N LEU A 270 -32.66 -17.25 2.63
CA LEU A 270 -33.52 -17.99 1.68
C LEU A 270 -32.82 -19.22 1.14
N PHE A 271 -31.55 -19.10 0.73
CA PHE A 271 -30.80 -20.26 0.24
C PHE A 271 -30.59 -21.32 1.31
N VAL A 272 -30.23 -20.92 2.54
CA VAL A 272 -30.10 -21.84 3.68
C VAL A 272 -31.43 -22.52 3.95
N PHE A 273 -32.54 -21.77 3.95
CA PHE A 273 -33.88 -22.32 4.11
C PHE A 273 -34.22 -23.38 3.04
N LEU A 274 -33.99 -23.04 1.76
CA LEU A 274 -34.30 -23.96 0.65
C LEU A 274 -33.44 -25.22 0.68
N ILE A 275 -32.14 -25.10 1.03
CA ILE A 275 -31.26 -26.26 1.17
C ILE A 275 -31.75 -27.19 2.29
N LEU A 276 -32.08 -26.60 3.45
CA LEU A 276 -32.61 -27.36 4.58
C LEU A 276 -33.98 -27.99 4.27
N ALA A 277 -34.85 -27.27 3.55
CA ALA A 277 -36.17 -27.80 3.13
C ALA A 277 -36.01 -29.01 2.19
N ALA A 278 -35.05 -28.94 1.28
CA ALA A 278 -34.73 -30.06 0.40
C ALA A 278 -34.10 -31.25 1.16
N GLN A 279 -33.26 -30.99 2.15
CA GLN A 279 -32.57 -32.02 2.94
C GLN A 279 -33.50 -32.73 3.91
N TYR A 280 -34.40 -32.01 4.55
CA TYR A 280 -35.38 -32.58 5.51
C TYR A 280 -36.70 -32.99 4.87
N GLU A 281 -36.90 -32.79 3.58
CA GLU A 281 -38.17 -33.04 2.89
C GLU A 281 -39.40 -32.44 3.60
N SER A 282 -39.15 -31.29 4.27
CA SER A 282 -40.13 -30.63 5.12
C SER A 282 -39.99 -29.10 5.06
N TRP A 283 -41.12 -28.41 5.06
CA TRP A 283 -41.16 -26.94 5.09
C TRP A 283 -41.10 -26.37 6.52
N SER A 284 -41.46 -27.14 7.55
CA SER A 284 -41.54 -26.68 8.94
C SER A 284 -40.22 -26.78 9.69
N LEU A 285 -39.43 -27.81 9.49
CA LEU A 285 -38.18 -28.04 10.14
C LEU A 285 -37.13 -26.92 9.89
N PRO A 286 -36.94 -26.43 8.66
CA PRO A 286 -36.04 -25.31 8.40
C PRO A 286 -36.38 -24.04 9.19
N PHE A 287 -37.64 -23.72 9.44
CA PHE A 287 -38.02 -22.61 10.26
C PHE A 287 -37.49 -22.75 11.71
N SER A 288 -37.59 -23.94 12.28
CA SER A 288 -37.10 -24.22 13.64
C SER A 288 -35.58 -24.03 13.72
N VAL A 289 -34.84 -24.46 12.69
CA VAL A 289 -33.39 -24.26 12.60
C VAL A 289 -33.05 -22.77 12.49
N LEU A 290 -33.76 -22.02 11.64
CA LEU A 290 -33.44 -20.62 11.37
C LEU A 290 -33.90 -19.66 12.47
N LEU A 291 -34.81 -20.05 13.37
CA LEU A 291 -35.28 -19.24 14.50
C LEU A 291 -34.14 -18.82 15.46
N GLY A 292 -33.05 -19.57 15.51
CA GLY A 292 -31.86 -19.21 16.29
C GLY A 292 -31.03 -18.10 15.65
N THR A 293 -31.12 -17.91 14.33
CA THR A 293 -30.30 -16.94 13.59
C THR A 293 -30.56 -15.47 14.01
N PRO A 294 -31.80 -14.98 14.13
CA PRO A 294 -32.08 -13.62 14.59
C PRO A 294 -31.47 -13.28 15.96
N ILE A 295 -31.42 -14.25 16.88
CA ILE A 295 -30.82 -14.04 18.21
C ILE A 295 -29.30 -13.88 18.09
N ALA A 296 -28.66 -14.70 17.26
CA ALA A 296 -27.23 -14.60 17.02
C ALA A 296 -26.84 -13.28 16.33
N VAL A 297 -27.62 -12.84 15.34
CA VAL A 297 -27.45 -11.57 14.65
C VAL A 297 -27.67 -10.39 15.60
N PHE A 298 -28.73 -10.45 16.43
CA PHE A 298 -28.96 -9.44 17.46
C PHE A 298 -27.79 -9.33 18.44
N GLY A 299 -27.26 -10.46 18.90
CA GLY A 299 -26.07 -10.50 19.76
C GLY A 299 -24.88 -9.82 19.11
N ALA A 300 -24.60 -10.14 17.83
CA ALA A 300 -23.51 -9.52 17.09
C ALA A 300 -23.66 -8.00 16.99
N PHE A 301 -24.84 -7.50 16.61
CA PHE A 301 -25.11 -6.06 16.53
C PHE A 301 -25.02 -5.38 17.88
N ALA A 302 -25.55 -5.99 18.95
CA ALA A 302 -25.47 -5.46 20.29
C ALA A 302 -24.03 -5.27 20.75
N PHE A 303 -23.16 -6.26 20.52
CA PHE A 303 -21.74 -6.17 20.88
C PHE A 303 -20.96 -5.17 20.00
N ILE A 304 -21.24 -5.08 18.71
CA ILE A 304 -20.69 -4.06 17.82
C ILE A 304 -21.05 -2.66 18.37
N MET A 305 -22.31 -2.45 18.74
CA MET A 305 -22.81 -1.17 19.29
C MET A 305 -22.18 -0.84 20.66
N ILE A 306 -22.14 -1.80 21.59
CA ILE A 306 -21.52 -1.63 22.93
C ILE A 306 -20.03 -1.26 22.80
N ARG A 307 -19.34 -1.84 21.82
CA ARG A 307 -17.93 -1.56 21.56
C ARG A 307 -17.71 -0.31 20.72
N SER A 308 -18.77 0.40 20.32
CA SER A 308 -18.71 1.56 19.42
C SER A 308 -17.91 1.26 18.14
N MET A 309 -18.02 0.01 17.68
CA MET A 309 -17.40 -0.42 16.42
C MET A 309 -18.39 -0.18 15.27
N GLU A 310 -17.84 -0.08 14.08
CA GLU A 310 -18.64 0.18 12.90
C GLU A 310 -19.00 -1.08 12.13
N MET A 311 -20.07 -0.95 11.36
CA MET A 311 -20.54 -1.95 10.40
C MET A 311 -19.69 -1.88 9.11
N ASN A 312 -18.43 -2.26 9.21
CA ASN A 312 -17.51 -2.31 8.09
C ASN A 312 -17.64 -3.63 7.29
N LEU A 313 -16.89 -3.77 6.21
CA LEU A 313 -16.89 -4.95 5.37
C LEU A 313 -16.59 -6.25 6.16
N TYR A 314 -15.73 -6.18 7.18
CA TYR A 314 -15.41 -7.35 8.01
C TYR A 314 -16.60 -7.81 8.85
N ALA A 315 -17.34 -6.86 9.44
CA ALA A 315 -18.55 -7.16 10.19
C ALA A 315 -19.62 -7.79 9.28
N GLN A 316 -19.73 -7.32 8.03
CA GLN A 316 -20.64 -7.87 7.03
C GLN A 316 -20.31 -9.33 6.69
N ILE A 317 -19.03 -9.62 6.43
CA ILE A 317 -18.56 -11.00 6.17
C ILE A 317 -18.78 -11.87 7.41
N GLY A 318 -18.46 -11.35 8.60
CA GLY A 318 -18.66 -12.04 9.87
C GLY A 318 -20.12 -12.41 10.12
N LEU A 319 -21.07 -11.52 9.77
CA LEU A 319 -22.49 -11.80 9.89
C LEU A 319 -22.97 -12.93 8.94
N VAL A 320 -22.50 -12.97 7.70
CA VAL A 320 -22.82 -14.08 6.79
C VAL A 320 -22.27 -15.41 7.32
N MET A 321 -21.03 -15.41 7.85
CA MET A 321 -20.48 -16.59 8.51
C MET A 321 -21.29 -17.02 9.75
N LEU A 322 -21.80 -16.05 10.52
CA LEU A 322 -22.57 -16.29 11.73
C LEU A 322 -23.88 -17.02 11.44
N ILE A 323 -24.54 -16.77 10.30
CA ILE A 323 -25.73 -17.51 9.85
C ILE A 323 -25.38 -19.00 9.73
N GLY A 324 -24.30 -19.33 9.05
CA GLY A 324 -23.86 -20.71 8.88
C GLY A 324 -23.52 -21.41 10.21
N LEU A 325 -22.84 -20.70 11.12
CA LEU A 325 -22.47 -21.23 12.43
C LEU A 325 -23.71 -21.43 13.34
N ALA A 326 -24.66 -20.48 13.33
CA ALA A 326 -25.90 -20.59 14.10
C ALA A 326 -26.77 -21.75 13.58
N ALA A 327 -26.90 -21.85 12.24
CA ALA A 327 -27.65 -22.94 11.62
C ALA A 327 -27.03 -24.32 11.96
N LYS A 328 -25.71 -24.46 11.97
CA LYS A 328 -25.04 -25.71 12.34
C LYS A 328 -25.45 -26.25 13.71
N ASN A 329 -25.46 -25.40 14.72
CA ASN A 329 -25.82 -25.80 16.08
C ASN A 329 -27.33 -26.17 16.15
N ALA A 330 -28.19 -25.41 15.50
CA ALA A 330 -29.62 -25.70 15.43
C ALA A 330 -29.93 -27.01 14.67
N ILE A 331 -29.21 -27.29 13.57
CA ILE A 331 -29.31 -28.55 12.82
C ILE A 331 -29.00 -29.74 13.73
N LEU A 332 -27.90 -29.68 14.50
CA LEU A 332 -27.55 -30.76 15.43
C LEU A 332 -28.65 -30.99 16.47
N ILE A 333 -29.26 -29.94 17.01
CA ILE A 333 -30.32 -30.03 17.99
C ILE A 333 -31.55 -30.71 17.36
N VAL A 334 -31.94 -30.30 16.15
CA VAL A 334 -33.12 -30.84 15.45
C VAL A 334 -32.90 -32.31 15.01
N GLU A 335 -31.68 -32.71 14.70
CA GLU A 335 -31.33 -34.06 14.24
C GLU A 335 -31.28 -35.06 15.43
N PHE A 336 -30.94 -34.58 16.63
CA PHE A 336 -30.87 -35.43 17.83
C PHE A 336 -32.09 -35.32 18.76
N ALA A 337 -33.06 -34.46 18.46
CA ALA A 337 -34.32 -34.33 19.23
C ALA A 337 -35.42 -35.27 18.69
#